data_c024269d95a312aa284ed06713d335a4
#
_entry.id   c024269d95a312aa284ed06713d335a4
#
_cell.length_a   1.000
_cell.length_b   1.000
_cell.length_c   1.000
_cell.angle_alpha   90.00
_cell.angle_beta   90.00
_cell.angle_gamma   90.00
#
_symmetry.space_group_name_H-M   'P 1'
#
loop_
_entity.id
_entity.type
_entity.pdbx_description
1 polymer ?
#
loop_
_entity_poly.entity_id
_entity_poly.type
_entity_poly.pdbx_seq_one_letter_code
_entity_poly.pdbx_strand_id
1 'polypeptide(L)'
;PSWWAYPICLGPVFIVLPFSRYMHIFTEIPLIFLRRYKLHSTEKEGSFDRFQTAACSRCGICIDPCQLQSELGIDDVQSVYFLRDRRYNHLRQSVANNCLMCGRCEQRCPVGIELNTLRLNSRDTMRNTPDEKRYEYFQGVDRSAGEGRVGYFAGCMTLLTPRILLAMERIFKASGEEVWWADKEGGVCCGRPLKLSGETDSARKMMDYNIALFRKHRITTLVTSCPICLKVFREEYHLEGIEVLHHSEYMLRLIRDGRLQLRRGAQTFTYHDPCELGRGSRIYDQPREVIEAVGVLLEPAQTREHALCCGSSVANTAISDAQQLRLARSVAKELSATGAGTIVTACPLCKKAIARGADGREVLDLAEVVAAALVSKTVAAVPDKGV
;
A
#
# COMPACT_ATOMS: atom_id res chain seq x y z
N PRO A 1 1.90 -21.79 59.14
CA PRO A 1 2.88 -20.76 58.68
C PRO A 1 2.94 -20.63 57.17
N SER A 2 2.84 -21.72 56.40
CA SER A 2 2.92 -21.71 54.92
C SER A 2 1.73 -21.07 54.21
N TRP A 3 0.55 -21.04 54.83
CA TRP A 3 -0.68 -20.49 54.24
C TRP A 3 -0.60 -18.97 54.03
N TRP A 4 0.09 -18.24 54.88
CA TRP A 4 0.30 -16.80 54.72
C TRP A 4 1.42 -16.45 53.73
N ALA A 5 2.35 -17.32 53.48
CA ALA A 5 3.41 -17.10 52.52
C ALA A 5 2.84 -17.04 51.05
N TYR A 6 1.78 -17.81 50.78
CA TYR A 6 1.17 -17.87 49.44
C TYR A 6 0.55 -16.52 49.00
N PRO A 7 -0.36 -15.86 49.76
CA PRO A 7 -0.90 -14.57 49.35
C PRO A 7 0.14 -13.45 49.40
N ILE A 8 1.15 -13.53 50.30
CA ILE A 8 2.25 -12.55 50.37
C ILE A 8 3.14 -12.64 49.14
N CYS A 9 3.35 -13.80 48.55
CA CYS A 9 4.12 -13.96 47.33
C CYS A 9 3.26 -13.66 46.05
N LEU A 10 1.99 -14.07 46.03
CA LEU A 10 1.11 -13.89 44.88
C LEU A 10 0.61 -12.44 44.75
N GLY A 11 0.36 -11.76 45.87
CA GLY A 11 -0.12 -10.37 45.87
C GLY A 11 0.75 -9.42 45.06
N PRO A 12 2.07 -9.35 45.35
CA PRO A 12 3.00 -8.54 44.54
C PRO A 12 3.04 -8.92 43.07
N VAL A 13 2.91 -10.21 42.72
CA VAL A 13 2.87 -10.67 41.33
C VAL A 13 1.66 -10.07 40.61
N PHE A 14 0.48 -10.09 41.23
CA PHE A 14 -0.72 -9.48 40.63
C PHE A 14 -0.63 -7.96 40.54
N ILE A 15 -0.02 -7.29 41.49
CA ILE A 15 0.21 -5.83 41.48
C ILE A 15 1.19 -5.44 40.35
N VAL A 16 2.24 -6.22 40.14
CA VAL A 16 3.29 -5.94 39.15
C VAL A 16 2.87 -6.41 37.74
N LEU A 17 1.94 -7.36 37.63
CA LEU A 17 1.51 -7.97 36.38
C LEU A 17 1.14 -6.95 35.29
N PRO A 18 0.31 -5.90 35.55
CA PRO A 18 -0.05 -4.88 34.55
C PRO A 18 1.15 -4.08 34.01
N PHE A 19 2.25 -4.03 34.77
CA PHE A 19 3.48 -3.30 34.40
C PHE A 19 4.55 -4.23 33.84
N SER A 20 4.33 -5.54 33.92
CA SER A 20 5.27 -6.57 33.47
C SER A 20 5.09 -6.90 31.96
N ARG A 21 6.09 -7.61 31.42
CA ARG A 21 6.00 -8.16 30.05
C ARG A 21 4.92 -9.23 29.91
N TYR A 22 4.47 -9.84 30.99
CA TYR A 22 3.45 -10.90 30.97
C TYR A 22 2.03 -10.37 30.72
N MET A 23 1.81 -9.06 30.78
CA MET A 23 0.50 -8.46 30.47
C MET A 23 0.00 -8.78 29.06
N HIS A 24 0.91 -9.03 28.11
CA HIS A 24 0.51 -9.39 26.74
C HIS A 24 -0.31 -10.69 26.67
N ILE A 25 -0.08 -11.66 27.55
CA ILE A 25 -0.83 -12.92 27.58
C ILE A 25 -2.30 -12.66 27.84
N PHE A 26 -2.62 -11.79 28.78
CA PHE A 26 -4.01 -11.45 29.13
C PHE A 26 -4.68 -10.53 28.10
N THR A 27 -3.91 -9.73 27.39
CA THR A 27 -4.43 -8.82 26.38
C THR A 27 -4.54 -9.47 25.01
N GLU A 28 -3.77 -10.50 24.71
CA GLU A 28 -3.78 -11.20 23.44
C GLU A 28 -5.09 -11.99 23.23
N ILE A 29 -5.58 -12.68 24.27
CA ILE A 29 -6.82 -13.45 24.20
C ILE A 29 -8.01 -12.58 23.77
N PRO A 30 -8.34 -11.46 24.46
CA PRO A 30 -9.39 -10.56 24.00
C PRO A 30 -9.12 -9.95 22.60
N LEU A 31 -7.86 -9.65 22.26
CA LEU A 31 -7.54 -9.13 20.92
C LEU A 31 -7.89 -10.13 19.81
N ILE A 32 -7.61 -11.42 20.03
CA ILE A 32 -7.98 -12.49 19.08
C ILE A 32 -9.51 -12.49 18.87
N PHE A 33 -10.29 -12.41 19.97
CA PHE A 33 -11.75 -12.34 19.88
C PHE A 33 -12.23 -11.09 19.16
N LEU A 34 -11.74 -9.91 19.54
CA LEU A 34 -12.15 -8.63 18.93
C LEU A 34 -11.86 -8.60 17.43
N ARG A 35 -10.71 -9.14 17.00
CA ARG A 35 -10.36 -9.25 15.59
C ARG A 35 -11.22 -10.27 14.85
N ARG A 36 -11.42 -11.46 15.43
CA ARG A 36 -12.23 -12.52 14.82
C ARG A 36 -13.65 -12.08 14.54
N TYR A 37 -14.24 -11.32 15.45
CA TYR A 37 -15.60 -10.80 15.33
C TYR A 37 -15.68 -9.40 14.73
N LYS A 38 -14.56 -8.84 14.28
CA LYS A 38 -14.46 -7.47 13.72
C LYS A 38 -15.05 -6.39 14.65
N LEU A 39 -14.98 -6.61 15.94
CA LEU A 39 -15.46 -5.71 16.99
C LEU A 39 -14.37 -4.67 17.33
N HIS A 40 -13.89 -3.95 16.33
CA HIS A 40 -12.97 -2.84 16.54
C HIS A 40 -13.74 -1.54 16.35
N SER A 41 -13.58 -0.64 17.30
CA SER A 41 -14.11 0.72 17.19
C SER A 41 -13.37 1.46 16.08
N THR A 42 -14.14 2.13 15.23
CA THR A 42 -13.60 3.08 14.25
C THR A 42 -13.24 4.43 14.91
N GLU A 43 -13.51 4.57 16.21
CA GLU A 43 -13.19 5.78 16.97
C GLU A 43 -11.68 5.93 17.16
N LYS A 44 -11.19 7.10 16.80
CA LYS A 44 -9.81 7.51 17.00
C LYS A 44 -9.51 7.52 18.51
N GLU A 45 -8.38 6.93 18.91
CA GLU A 45 -7.99 6.76 20.32
C GLU A 45 -9.02 6.05 21.22
N GLY A 46 -9.88 5.25 20.63
CA GLY A 46 -10.85 4.43 21.34
C GLY A 46 -10.20 3.41 22.28
N SER A 47 -11.04 2.71 23.04
CA SER A 47 -10.60 1.65 23.97
C SER A 47 -9.77 0.57 23.27
N PHE A 48 -10.07 0.26 22.00
CA PHE A 48 -9.34 -0.72 21.21
C PHE A 48 -7.88 -0.30 20.93
N ASP A 49 -7.62 0.97 20.57
CA ASP A 49 -6.27 1.52 20.38
C ASP A 49 -5.42 1.45 21.66
N ARG A 50 -6.04 1.80 22.81
CA ARG A 50 -5.40 1.70 24.11
C ARG A 50 -5.07 0.26 24.48
N PHE A 51 -5.98 -0.64 24.18
CA PHE A 51 -5.81 -2.06 24.41
C PHE A 51 -4.68 -2.64 23.56
N GLN A 52 -4.61 -2.34 22.26
CA GLN A 52 -3.51 -2.72 21.39
C GLN A 52 -2.16 -2.17 21.89
N THR A 53 -2.15 -0.91 22.34
CA THR A 53 -0.94 -0.29 22.90
C THR A 53 -0.47 -1.00 24.17
N ALA A 54 -1.41 -1.41 25.04
CA ALA A 54 -1.12 -2.16 26.27
C ALA A 54 -0.65 -3.60 25.99
N ALA A 55 -1.10 -4.21 24.91
CA ALA A 55 -0.73 -5.57 24.50
C ALA A 55 0.74 -5.71 24.06
N CYS A 56 1.45 -4.61 23.82
CA CYS A 56 2.86 -4.68 23.44
C CYS A 56 3.74 -5.19 24.60
N SER A 57 4.33 -6.38 24.42
CA SER A 57 5.27 -7.00 25.37
C SER A 57 6.67 -6.38 25.38
N ARG A 58 6.95 -5.43 24.48
CA ARG A 58 8.27 -4.81 24.24
C ARG A 58 9.37 -5.83 23.90
N CYS A 59 9.02 -6.90 23.16
CA CYS A 59 9.96 -7.95 22.77
C CYS A 59 11.08 -7.47 21.83
N GLY A 60 10.88 -6.35 21.10
CA GLY A 60 11.88 -5.79 20.19
C GLY A 60 11.88 -6.39 18.78
N ILE A 61 11.14 -7.48 18.50
CA ILE A 61 11.12 -8.15 17.19
C ILE A 61 10.83 -7.19 16.02
N CYS A 62 10.06 -6.12 16.27
CA CYS A 62 9.73 -5.10 15.26
C CYS A 62 10.91 -4.18 14.88
N ILE A 63 12.05 -4.27 15.59
CA ILE A 63 13.24 -3.47 15.31
C ILE A 63 13.97 -4.01 14.09
N ASP A 64 14.22 -5.32 14.05
CA ASP A 64 15.04 -5.98 13.01
C ASP A 64 14.53 -5.73 11.57
N PRO A 65 13.23 -5.80 11.27
CA PRO A 65 12.74 -5.53 9.93
C PRO A 65 12.70 -4.05 9.55
N CYS A 66 13.05 -3.13 10.45
CA CYS A 66 12.92 -1.69 10.22
C CYS A 66 14.07 -1.12 9.38
N GLN A 67 13.79 -0.79 8.10
CA GLN A 67 14.81 -0.23 7.20
C GLN A 67 15.27 1.18 7.62
N LEU A 68 14.50 1.92 8.41
CA LEU A 68 14.99 3.19 8.97
C LEU A 68 16.17 2.97 9.90
N GLN A 69 16.21 1.82 10.59
CA GLN A 69 17.35 1.46 11.42
C GLN A 69 18.45 0.80 10.59
N SER A 70 18.13 -0.30 9.88
CA SER A 70 19.15 -1.10 9.18
C SER A 70 19.88 -0.32 8.09
N GLU A 71 19.15 0.54 7.35
CA GLU A 71 19.71 1.27 6.22
C GLU A 71 20.13 2.71 6.58
N LEU A 72 19.45 3.37 7.51
CA LEU A 72 19.65 4.78 7.78
C LEU A 72 20.25 5.08 9.16
N GLY A 73 20.31 4.08 10.06
CA GLY A 73 20.81 4.26 11.42
C GLY A 73 19.89 5.09 12.33
N ILE A 74 18.60 5.18 11.98
CA ILE A 74 17.60 5.88 12.80
C ILE A 74 17.01 4.88 13.79
N ASP A 75 17.24 5.05 15.07
CA ASP A 75 17.03 4.06 16.13
C ASP A 75 15.98 4.43 17.18
N ASP A 76 15.29 5.56 17.04
CA ASP A 76 14.31 6.05 18.04
C ASP A 76 12.85 5.99 17.56
N VAL A 77 12.59 5.54 16.34
CA VAL A 77 11.25 5.60 15.69
C VAL A 77 10.57 4.25 15.50
N GLN A 78 11.25 3.14 15.84
CA GLN A 78 10.71 1.79 15.67
C GLN A 78 9.45 1.60 16.50
N SER A 79 8.63 0.66 16.10
CA SER A 79 7.28 0.48 16.67
C SER A 79 7.29 0.19 18.17
N VAL A 80 8.31 -0.49 18.71
CA VAL A 80 8.44 -0.71 20.13
C VAL A 80 8.62 0.60 20.92
N TYR A 81 9.39 1.54 20.39
CA TYR A 81 9.60 2.86 21.01
C TYR A 81 8.37 3.74 20.88
N PHE A 82 7.76 3.75 19.68
CA PHE A 82 6.49 4.42 19.42
C PHE A 82 5.39 3.96 20.40
N LEU A 83 5.19 2.64 20.58
CA LEU A 83 4.18 2.11 21.50
C LEU A 83 4.51 2.40 22.97
N ARG A 84 5.80 2.35 23.34
CA ARG A 84 6.24 2.75 24.68
C ARG A 84 5.87 4.20 24.97
N ASP A 85 6.25 5.11 24.07
CA ASP A 85 6.04 6.54 24.27
C ASP A 85 4.55 6.90 24.25
N ARG A 86 3.75 6.22 23.39
CA ARG A 86 2.29 6.33 23.40
C ARG A 86 1.67 5.85 24.71
N ARG A 87 2.12 4.71 25.24
CA ARG A 87 1.59 4.13 26.49
C ARG A 87 1.79 5.07 27.70
N TYR A 88 2.89 5.81 27.71
CA TYR A 88 3.22 6.72 28.82
C TYR A 88 2.94 8.20 28.54
N ASN A 89 2.21 8.50 27.46
CA ASN A 89 1.88 9.87 27.02
C ASN A 89 3.12 10.76 26.78
N HIS A 90 4.21 10.18 26.32
CA HIS A 90 5.47 10.87 25.98
C HIS A 90 5.73 10.88 24.47
N LEU A 91 4.71 10.51 23.66
CA LEU A 91 4.87 10.41 22.22
C LEU A 91 5.16 11.78 21.59
N ARG A 92 6.29 11.87 20.91
CA ARG A 92 6.67 13.06 20.13
C ARG A 92 6.10 12.96 18.70
N GLN A 93 5.65 14.08 18.15
CA GLN A 93 5.14 14.14 16.78
C GLN A 93 6.21 13.68 15.76
N SER A 94 7.49 14.00 16.00
CA SER A 94 8.60 13.53 15.17
C SER A 94 8.67 11.99 15.09
N VAL A 95 8.44 11.30 16.21
CA VAL A 95 8.42 9.83 16.25
C VAL A 95 7.19 9.26 15.53
N ALA A 96 6.02 9.88 15.70
CA ALA A 96 4.81 9.47 15.00
C ALA A 96 4.93 9.65 13.48
N ASN A 97 5.55 10.74 13.02
CA ASN A 97 5.67 11.09 11.62
C ASN A 97 6.82 10.40 10.89
N ASN A 98 7.92 10.08 11.58
CA ASN A 98 9.07 9.44 10.97
C ASN A 98 8.88 7.91 10.88
N CYS A 99 8.04 7.47 9.96
CA CYS A 99 7.79 6.07 9.66
C CYS A 99 7.40 5.90 8.20
N LEU A 100 7.99 4.91 7.52
CA LEU A 100 7.64 4.56 6.14
C LEU A 100 6.23 3.97 6.00
N MET A 101 5.61 3.56 7.10
CA MET A 101 4.32 2.87 7.14
C MET A 101 4.25 1.64 6.22
N CYS A 102 5.39 0.99 6.04
CA CYS A 102 5.54 -0.14 5.14
C CYS A 102 4.96 -1.47 5.68
N GLY A 103 4.59 -1.54 6.97
CA GLY A 103 3.98 -2.70 7.60
C GLY A 103 4.91 -3.90 7.89
N ARG A 104 6.22 -3.84 7.62
CA ARG A 104 7.13 -4.98 7.89
C ARG A 104 7.18 -5.36 9.37
N CYS A 105 7.19 -4.38 10.25
CA CYS A 105 7.16 -4.60 11.70
C CYS A 105 5.81 -5.19 12.17
N GLU A 106 4.72 -4.84 11.52
CA GLU A 106 3.37 -5.36 11.79
C GLU A 106 3.26 -6.84 11.46
N GLN A 107 3.81 -7.27 10.30
CA GLN A 107 3.86 -8.68 9.90
C GLN A 107 4.70 -9.56 10.84
N ARG A 108 5.68 -8.97 11.52
CA ARG A 108 6.55 -9.69 12.47
C ARG A 108 6.03 -9.64 13.90
N CYS A 109 5.01 -8.83 14.19
CA CYS A 109 4.48 -8.69 15.53
C CYS A 109 3.74 -9.98 15.96
N PRO A 110 4.21 -10.71 16.97
CA PRO A 110 3.56 -11.95 17.40
C PRO A 110 2.17 -11.72 17.97
N VAL A 111 1.93 -10.52 18.53
CA VAL A 111 0.61 -10.11 19.05
C VAL A 111 -0.30 -9.58 17.94
N GLY A 112 0.23 -9.31 16.73
CA GLY A 112 -0.52 -8.80 15.59
C GLY A 112 -1.05 -7.38 15.78
N ILE A 113 -0.34 -6.49 16.46
CA ILE A 113 -0.74 -5.09 16.69
C ILE A 113 -0.78 -4.35 15.35
N GLU A 114 -1.86 -3.61 15.11
CA GLU A 114 -2.07 -2.79 13.91
C GLU A 114 -1.28 -1.47 13.99
N LEU A 115 0.04 -1.58 13.83
CA LEU A 115 0.98 -0.50 14.08
C LEU A 115 0.79 0.71 13.16
N ASN A 116 0.44 0.47 11.90
CA ASN A 116 0.17 1.52 10.93
C ASN A 116 -1.10 2.30 11.30
N THR A 117 -2.16 1.61 11.71
CA THR A 117 -3.42 2.23 12.17
C THR A 117 -3.18 3.09 13.41
N LEU A 118 -2.47 2.56 14.41
CA LEU A 118 -2.13 3.31 15.62
C LEU A 118 -1.30 4.58 15.32
N ARG A 119 -0.37 4.51 14.36
CA ARG A 119 0.41 5.68 13.94
C ARG A 119 -0.45 6.72 13.24
N LEU A 120 -1.37 6.30 12.37
CA LEU A 120 -2.31 7.22 11.72
C LEU A 120 -3.17 7.96 12.72
N ASN A 121 -3.77 7.22 13.67
CA ASN A 121 -4.60 7.80 14.72
C ASN A 121 -3.79 8.80 15.58
N SER A 122 -2.54 8.46 15.91
CA SER A 122 -1.67 9.38 16.65
C SER A 122 -1.32 10.64 15.87
N ARG A 123 -1.05 10.54 14.55
CA ARG A 123 -0.78 11.72 13.71
C ARG A 123 -1.95 12.68 13.66
N ASP A 124 -3.14 12.11 13.51
CA ASP A 124 -4.38 12.89 13.46
C ASP A 124 -4.65 13.60 14.79
N THR A 125 -4.54 12.89 15.92
CA THR A 125 -4.76 13.47 17.26
C THR A 125 -3.71 14.52 17.64
N MET A 126 -2.45 14.34 17.22
CA MET A 126 -1.35 15.25 17.56
C MET A 126 -1.32 16.49 16.64
N ARG A 127 -2.15 16.54 15.61
CA ARG A 127 -2.23 17.69 14.71
C ARG A 127 -2.98 18.84 15.41
N ASN A 128 -2.27 19.93 15.66
CA ASN A 128 -2.81 21.12 16.31
C ASN A 128 -3.22 22.23 15.31
N THR A 129 -3.06 21.99 14.00
CA THR A 129 -3.39 22.98 12.96
C THR A 129 -4.65 22.57 12.22
N PRO A 130 -5.56 23.50 11.91
CA PRO A 130 -6.70 23.23 11.02
C PRO A 130 -6.24 22.69 9.68
N ASP A 131 -7.12 21.94 9.03
CA ASP A 131 -6.88 21.48 7.66
C ASP A 131 -6.64 22.69 6.75
N GLU A 132 -5.58 22.62 5.93
CA GLU A 132 -5.33 23.64 4.95
C GLU A 132 -6.25 23.46 3.75
N LYS A 133 -6.79 24.56 3.23
CA LYS A 133 -7.66 24.57 2.04
C LYS A 133 -6.91 24.31 0.72
N ARG A 134 -5.71 23.78 0.77
CA ARG A 134 -4.82 23.56 -0.39
C ARG A 134 -5.44 22.75 -1.52
N TYR A 135 -6.39 21.89 -1.20
CA TYR A 135 -6.96 20.90 -2.12
C TYR A 135 -8.39 21.23 -2.57
N GLU A 136 -8.95 22.37 -2.18
CA GLU A 136 -10.30 22.77 -2.59
C GLU A 136 -10.43 22.96 -4.11
N TYR A 137 -9.34 23.26 -4.81
CA TYR A 137 -9.33 23.41 -6.27
C TYR A 137 -9.55 22.08 -7.03
N PHE A 138 -9.48 20.92 -6.38
CA PHE A 138 -9.87 19.65 -6.97
C PHE A 138 -11.37 19.42 -6.96
N GLN A 139 -12.12 20.17 -6.17
CA GLN A 139 -13.56 20.00 -6.00
C GLN A 139 -14.33 20.71 -7.13
N GLY A 140 -15.39 20.07 -7.62
CA GLY A 140 -16.31 20.68 -8.57
C GLY A 140 -15.91 20.65 -10.05
N VAL A 141 -14.73 20.17 -10.39
CA VAL A 141 -14.28 20.09 -11.79
C VAL A 141 -14.23 18.61 -12.22
N ASP A 142 -15.17 18.22 -13.07
CA ASP A 142 -15.14 16.89 -13.69
C ASP A 142 -13.99 16.84 -14.72
N ARG A 143 -13.00 15.97 -14.45
CA ARG A 143 -11.78 15.78 -15.27
C ARG A 143 -11.78 14.41 -15.95
N SER A 144 -12.95 13.79 -16.00
CA SER A 144 -13.12 12.49 -16.61
C SER A 144 -13.34 12.59 -18.11
N ALA A 145 -13.04 11.48 -18.80
CA ALA A 145 -13.33 11.32 -20.21
C ALA A 145 -13.67 9.86 -20.53
N GLY A 146 -14.34 9.64 -21.66
CA GLY A 146 -14.79 8.33 -22.10
C GLY A 146 -16.11 7.90 -21.45
N GLU A 147 -16.56 6.73 -21.84
CA GLU A 147 -17.78 6.09 -21.35
C GLU A 147 -17.48 4.62 -21.05
N GLY A 148 -18.32 3.98 -20.25
CA GLY A 148 -18.18 2.56 -19.92
C GLY A 148 -18.54 2.27 -18.48
N ARG A 149 -18.72 0.98 -18.17
CA ARG A 149 -18.96 0.50 -16.81
C ARG A 149 -17.67 0.20 -16.05
N VAL A 150 -16.55 0.08 -16.76
CA VAL A 150 -15.23 0.00 -16.19
C VAL A 150 -14.68 1.41 -16.02
N GLY A 151 -14.47 1.83 -14.79
CA GLY A 151 -13.80 3.08 -14.46
C GLY A 151 -12.30 2.86 -14.26
N TYR A 152 -11.48 3.73 -14.81
CA TYR A 152 -10.05 3.76 -14.50
C TYR A 152 -9.70 5.05 -13.75
N PHE A 153 -9.13 4.87 -12.56
CA PHE A 153 -8.59 5.93 -11.74
C PHE A 153 -7.07 5.79 -11.70
N ALA A 154 -6.37 6.58 -12.51
CA ALA A 154 -4.90 6.52 -12.57
C ALA A 154 -4.26 6.97 -11.24
N GLY A 155 -4.75 8.07 -10.70
CA GLY A 155 -4.23 8.68 -9.47
C GLY A 155 -2.98 9.53 -9.71
N CYS A 156 -2.73 10.47 -8.81
CA CYS A 156 -1.71 11.51 -8.97
C CYS A 156 -0.30 10.99 -9.26
N MET A 157 0.08 9.84 -8.68
CA MET A 157 1.42 9.28 -8.88
C MET A 157 1.56 8.60 -10.25
N THR A 158 0.48 8.01 -10.77
CA THR A 158 0.47 7.41 -12.12
C THR A 158 0.53 8.48 -13.19
N LEU A 159 -0.14 9.62 -12.99
CA LEU A 159 -0.05 10.79 -13.88
C LEU A 159 1.40 11.33 -14.01
N LEU A 160 2.21 11.18 -12.95
CA LEU A 160 3.64 11.51 -12.97
C LEU A 160 4.53 10.42 -13.61
N THR A 161 3.94 9.34 -14.09
CA THR A 161 4.61 8.21 -14.75
C THR A 161 3.91 7.86 -16.07
N PRO A 162 4.00 8.73 -17.10
CA PRO A 162 3.17 8.67 -18.30
C PRO A 162 3.28 7.34 -19.08
N ARG A 163 4.38 6.62 -18.95
CA ARG A 163 4.53 5.28 -19.57
C ARG A 163 3.50 4.28 -19.07
N ILE A 164 3.12 4.35 -17.77
CA ILE A 164 2.09 3.49 -17.19
C ILE A 164 0.73 3.82 -17.78
N LEU A 165 0.41 5.12 -17.96
CA LEU A 165 -0.84 5.58 -18.57
C LEU A 165 -0.97 5.06 -20.00
N LEU A 166 0.06 5.24 -20.82
CA LEU A 166 0.10 4.77 -22.20
C LEU A 166 -0.01 3.24 -22.27
N ALA A 167 0.62 2.53 -21.35
CA ALA A 167 0.52 1.09 -21.26
C ALA A 167 -0.91 0.63 -20.93
N MET A 168 -1.56 1.25 -19.94
CA MET A 168 -2.95 0.94 -19.59
C MET A 168 -3.92 1.26 -20.74
N GLU A 169 -3.74 2.38 -21.44
CA GLU A 169 -4.54 2.74 -22.60
C GLU A 169 -4.44 1.68 -23.71
N ARG A 170 -3.20 1.19 -23.97
CA ARG A 170 -2.98 0.09 -24.94
C ARG A 170 -3.64 -1.21 -24.50
N ILE A 171 -3.60 -1.54 -23.21
CA ILE A 171 -4.23 -2.74 -22.63
C ILE A 171 -5.75 -2.66 -22.77
N PHE A 172 -6.37 -1.55 -22.39
CA PHE A 172 -7.82 -1.35 -22.57
C PHE A 172 -8.24 -1.46 -24.03
N LYS A 173 -7.52 -0.81 -24.92
CA LYS A 173 -7.78 -0.89 -26.35
C LYS A 173 -7.65 -2.32 -26.90
N ALA A 174 -6.61 -3.06 -26.47
CA ALA A 174 -6.40 -4.44 -26.89
C ALA A 174 -7.48 -5.40 -26.39
N SER A 175 -7.99 -5.17 -25.17
CA SER A 175 -9.09 -5.96 -24.58
C SER A 175 -10.47 -5.65 -25.17
N GLY A 176 -10.62 -4.57 -25.93
CA GLY A 176 -11.90 -4.10 -26.43
C GLY A 176 -12.81 -3.52 -25.35
N GLU A 177 -12.23 -3.06 -24.21
CA GLU A 177 -12.99 -2.48 -23.13
C GLU A 177 -13.27 -1.00 -23.37
N GLU A 178 -14.53 -0.61 -23.21
CA GLU A 178 -14.90 0.80 -23.09
C GLU A 178 -14.68 1.25 -21.63
N VAL A 179 -13.82 2.26 -21.48
CA VAL A 179 -13.38 2.69 -20.16
C VAL A 179 -13.70 4.16 -19.94
N TRP A 180 -14.44 4.42 -18.87
CA TRP A 180 -14.55 5.74 -18.32
C TRP A 180 -13.29 6.04 -17.50
N TRP A 181 -12.57 7.10 -17.82
CA TRP A 181 -11.32 7.48 -17.19
C TRP A 181 -11.52 8.67 -16.27
N ALA A 182 -11.43 8.47 -14.96
CA ALA A 182 -11.79 9.45 -13.94
C ALA A 182 -10.95 10.73 -13.94
N ASP A 183 -9.68 10.63 -14.33
CA ASP A 183 -8.67 11.68 -14.24
C ASP A 183 -7.89 11.89 -15.56
N LYS A 184 -8.57 11.64 -16.71
CA LYS A 184 -7.97 11.75 -18.06
C LYS A 184 -7.51 13.18 -18.38
N GLU A 185 -8.28 14.18 -17.96
CA GLU A 185 -8.04 15.59 -18.28
C GLU A 185 -7.39 16.35 -17.10
N GLY A 186 -6.90 15.64 -16.13
CA GLY A 186 -6.18 16.23 -15.00
C GLY A 186 -6.25 15.44 -13.72
N GLY A 187 -5.31 15.69 -12.84
CA GLY A 187 -5.16 14.93 -11.61
C GLY A 187 -6.35 15.04 -10.67
N VAL A 188 -6.78 13.88 -10.19
CA VAL A 188 -7.70 13.74 -9.06
C VAL A 188 -6.97 12.93 -7.98
N CYS A 189 -7.24 13.21 -6.70
CA CYS A 189 -6.58 12.52 -5.60
C CYS A 189 -7.55 11.58 -4.87
N CYS A 190 -7.05 10.42 -4.43
CA CYS A 190 -7.83 9.50 -3.61
C CYS A 190 -7.98 9.94 -2.14
N GLY A 191 -7.39 11.05 -1.73
CA GLY A 191 -7.43 11.57 -0.36
C GLY A 191 -6.42 10.96 0.63
N ARG A 192 -5.76 9.85 0.28
CA ARG A 192 -4.84 9.17 1.20
C ARG A 192 -3.67 10.02 1.70
N PRO A 193 -2.98 10.83 0.86
CA PRO A 193 -1.91 11.70 1.36
C PRO A 193 -2.39 12.68 2.43
N LEU A 194 -3.60 13.21 2.29
CA LEU A 194 -4.22 14.09 3.27
C LEU A 194 -4.46 13.38 4.60
N LYS A 195 -5.04 12.17 4.54
CA LYS A 195 -5.24 11.35 5.73
C LYS A 195 -3.92 10.99 6.42
N LEU A 196 -2.87 10.67 5.65
CA LEU A 196 -1.54 10.37 6.19
C LEU A 196 -0.88 11.57 6.88
N SER A 197 -1.23 12.80 6.48
CA SER A 197 -0.78 14.04 7.13
C SER A 197 -1.67 14.49 8.28
N GLY A 198 -2.79 13.77 8.55
CA GLY A 198 -3.76 14.12 9.58
C GLY A 198 -4.84 15.11 9.11
N GLU A 199 -4.94 15.40 7.80
CA GLU A 199 -5.97 16.28 7.21
C GLU A 199 -7.25 15.49 6.89
N THR A 200 -7.89 14.98 7.94
CA THR A 200 -8.97 14.01 7.81
C THR A 200 -10.22 14.60 7.16
N ASP A 201 -10.57 15.86 7.48
CA ASP A 201 -11.77 16.50 6.93
C ASP A 201 -11.59 16.82 5.45
N SER A 202 -10.42 17.30 5.05
CA SER A 202 -10.08 17.52 3.63
C SER A 202 -10.06 16.19 2.85
N ALA A 203 -9.53 15.11 3.47
CA ALA A 203 -9.56 13.78 2.89
C ALA A 203 -11.01 13.28 2.67
N ARG A 204 -11.89 13.46 3.65
CA ARG A 204 -13.30 13.07 3.57
C ARG A 204 -14.03 13.81 2.44
N LYS A 205 -13.89 15.14 2.36
CA LYS A 205 -14.49 15.93 1.28
C LYS A 205 -14.06 15.44 -0.11
N MET A 206 -12.79 15.07 -0.26
CA MET A 206 -12.27 14.52 -1.50
C MET A 206 -12.84 13.13 -1.82
N MET A 207 -12.99 12.28 -0.80
CA MET A 207 -13.63 10.98 -0.95
C MET A 207 -15.08 11.12 -1.38
N ASP A 208 -15.85 11.99 -0.74
CA ASP A 208 -17.26 12.25 -1.06
C ASP A 208 -17.42 12.74 -2.51
N TYR A 209 -16.54 13.63 -2.96
CA TYR A 209 -16.52 14.09 -4.35
C TYR A 209 -16.29 12.93 -5.34
N ASN A 210 -15.29 12.10 -5.09
CA ASN A 210 -14.99 10.95 -5.95
C ASN A 210 -16.14 9.92 -5.96
N ILE A 211 -16.76 9.66 -4.81
CA ILE A 211 -17.91 8.75 -4.70
C ILE A 211 -19.09 9.26 -5.55
N ALA A 212 -19.37 10.57 -5.46
CA ALA A 212 -20.42 11.18 -6.28
C ALA A 212 -20.12 11.07 -7.78
N LEU A 213 -18.84 11.23 -8.18
CA LEU A 213 -18.40 11.10 -9.55
C LEU A 213 -18.57 9.66 -10.07
N PHE A 214 -18.15 8.66 -9.28
CA PHE A 214 -18.29 7.24 -9.64
C PHE A 214 -19.76 6.84 -9.81
N ARG A 215 -20.66 7.32 -8.93
CA ARG A 215 -22.09 7.10 -9.02
C ARG A 215 -22.72 7.77 -10.24
N LYS A 216 -22.31 9.01 -10.55
CA LYS A 216 -22.76 9.77 -11.73
C LYS A 216 -22.51 8.97 -13.02
N HIS A 217 -21.33 8.36 -13.12
CA HIS A 217 -20.92 7.59 -14.31
C HIS A 217 -21.35 6.12 -14.27
N ARG A 218 -22.07 5.68 -13.22
CA ARG A 218 -22.65 4.32 -13.09
C ARG A 218 -21.64 3.20 -13.32
N ILE A 219 -20.39 3.40 -12.90
CA ILE A 219 -19.36 2.37 -13.01
C ILE A 219 -19.70 1.18 -12.09
N THR A 220 -19.32 -0.01 -12.52
CA THR A 220 -19.48 -1.26 -11.75
C THR A 220 -18.14 -1.86 -11.35
N THR A 221 -17.08 -1.50 -12.08
CA THR A 221 -15.71 -1.90 -11.77
C THR A 221 -14.81 -0.67 -11.77
N LEU A 222 -14.03 -0.48 -10.71
CA LEU A 222 -13.04 0.59 -10.59
C LEU A 222 -11.64 -0.02 -10.61
N VAL A 223 -10.85 0.31 -11.62
CA VAL A 223 -9.46 -0.14 -11.77
C VAL A 223 -8.51 0.99 -11.41
N THR A 224 -7.45 0.70 -10.66
CA THR A 224 -6.39 1.66 -10.36
C THR A 224 -5.00 1.04 -10.48
N SER A 225 -4.02 1.82 -10.94
CA SER A 225 -2.62 1.39 -11.01
C SER A 225 -1.83 1.69 -9.74
N CYS A 226 -2.43 2.39 -8.78
CA CYS A 226 -1.78 2.77 -7.54
C CYS A 226 -2.28 1.93 -6.35
N PRO A 227 -1.42 1.11 -5.70
CA PRO A 227 -1.80 0.32 -4.53
C PRO A 227 -2.33 1.15 -3.36
N ILE A 228 -1.85 2.38 -3.21
CA ILE A 228 -2.32 3.31 -2.17
C ILE A 228 -3.78 3.69 -2.44
N CYS A 229 -4.12 3.99 -3.70
CA CYS A 229 -5.51 4.29 -4.10
C CYS A 229 -6.40 3.07 -3.92
N LEU A 230 -5.94 1.88 -4.36
CA LEU A 230 -6.67 0.62 -4.17
C LEU A 230 -7.09 0.41 -2.72
N LYS A 231 -6.12 0.51 -1.80
CA LYS A 231 -6.36 0.31 -0.37
C LYS A 231 -7.44 1.25 0.17
N VAL A 232 -7.33 2.53 -0.16
CA VAL A 232 -8.30 3.55 0.28
C VAL A 232 -9.68 3.30 -0.30
N PHE A 233 -9.78 2.97 -1.59
CA PHE A 233 -11.06 2.66 -2.23
C PHE A 233 -11.74 1.44 -1.60
N ARG A 234 -10.99 0.40 -1.23
CA ARG A 234 -11.53 -0.81 -0.62
C ARG A 234 -11.91 -0.63 0.85
N GLU A 235 -11.12 0.11 1.61
CA GLU A 235 -11.29 0.19 3.06
C GLU A 235 -12.11 1.38 3.55
N GLU A 236 -12.12 2.50 2.78
CA GLU A 236 -12.60 3.78 3.30
C GLU A 236 -13.73 4.42 2.48
N TYR A 237 -13.86 4.08 1.19
CA TYR A 237 -14.84 4.72 0.30
C TYR A 237 -16.25 4.10 0.38
N HIS A 238 -16.39 2.90 0.96
CA HIS A 238 -17.69 2.20 1.04
C HIS A 238 -18.45 2.18 -0.30
N LEU A 239 -17.78 1.71 -1.35
CA LEU A 239 -18.29 1.68 -2.72
C LEU A 239 -19.24 0.49 -2.93
N GLU A 240 -20.48 0.61 -2.48
CA GLU A 240 -21.50 -0.41 -2.67
C GLU A 240 -21.79 -0.62 -4.16
N GLY A 241 -21.77 -1.88 -4.62
CA GLY A 241 -22.04 -2.24 -6.02
C GLY A 241 -20.91 -1.94 -7.00
N ILE A 242 -19.75 -1.44 -6.53
CA ILE A 242 -18.57 -1.21 -7.35
C ILE A 242 -17.45 -2.15 -6.91
N GLU A 243 -17.01 -3.03 -7.80
CA GLU A 243 -15.85 -3.87 -7.58
C GLU A 243 -14.57 -3.05 -7.78
N VAL A 244 -13.68 -3.04 -6.80
CA VAL A 244 -12.42 -2.29 -6.86
C VAL A 244 -11.25 -3.23 -7.10
N LEU A 245 -10.51 -3.01 -8.19
CA LEU A 245 -9.39 -3.86 -8.62
C LEU A 245 -8.11 -3.06 -8.80
N HIS A 246 -7.01 -3.67 -8.39
CA HIS A 246 -5.71 -3.24 -8.86
C HIS A 246 -5.50 -3.61 -10.32
N HIS A 247 -4.70 -2.84 -11.08
CA HIS A 247 -4.47 -3.16 -12.48
C HIS A 247 -3.89 -4.57 -12.69
N SER A 248 -3.11 -5.11 -11.72
CA SER A 248 -2.60 -6.48 -11.79
C SER A 248 -3.71 -7.53 -11.72
N GLU A 249 -4.72 -7.34 -10.87
CA GLU A 249 -5.88 -8.23 -10.77
C GLU A 249 -6.74 -8.13 -12.04
N TYR A 250 -6.92 -6.91 -12.54
CA TYR A 250 -7.70 -6.66 -13.75
C TYR A 250 -7.03 -7.26 -14.99
N MET A 251 -5.72 -7.04 -15.18
CA MET A 251 -4.97 -7.65 -16.28
C MET A 251 -5.00 -9.18 -16.23
N LEU A 252 -4.84 -9.77 -15.04
CA LEU A 252 -4.93 -11.22 -14.87
C LEU A 252 -6.31 -11.75 -15.26
N ARG A 253 -7.38 -11.05 -14.89
CA ARG A 253 -8.75 -11.38 -15.32
C ARG A 253 -8.86 -11.37 -16.85
N LEU A 254 -8.40 -10.30 -17.50
CA LEU A 254 -8.43 -10.18 -18.97
C LEU A 254 -7.62 -11.28 -19.67
N ILE A 255 -6.49 -11.71 -19.08
CA ILE A 255 -5.67 -12.81 -19.59
C ILE A 255 -6.44 -14.13 -19.47
N ARG A 256 -7.01 -14.43 -18.30
CA ARG A 256 -7.78 -15.65 -18.03
C ARG A 256 -9.03 -15.76 -18.89
N ASP A 257 -9.69 -14.64 -19.17
CA ASP A 257 -10.87 -14.55 -20.04
C ASP A 257 -10.50 -14.59 -21.55
N GLY A 258 -9.21 -14.71 -21.89
CA GLY A 258 -8.74 -14.71 -23.28
C GLY A 258 -8.89 -13.38 -24.02
N ARG A 259 -9.19 -12.31 -23.30
CA ARG A 259 -9.38 -10.95 -23.86
C ARG A 259 -8.06 -10.22 -24.14
N LEU A 260 -6.96 -10.66 -23.51
CA LEU A 260 -5.60 -10.22 -23.83
C LEU A 260 -4.80 -11.40 -24.37
N GLN A 261 -4.32 -11.27 -25.60
CA GLN A 261 -3.41 -12.23 -26.22
C GLN A 261 -1.98 -11.72 -26.04
N LEU A 262 -1.17 -12.47 -25.32
CA LEU A 262 0.19 -12.11 -24.95
C LEU A 262 1.20 -13.06 -25.61
N ARG A 263 2.32 -12.49 -26.06
CA ARG A 263 3.49 -13.27 -26.47
C ARG A 263 4.35 -13.56 -25.26
N ARG A 264 4.48 -14.82 -24.91
CA ARG A 264 5.45 -15.25 -23.90
C ARG A 264 6.84 -15.34 -24.53
N GLY A 265 7.82 -14.67 -23.92
CA GLY A 265 9.24 -14.68 -24.32
C GLY A 265 10.12 -15.41 -23.31
N ALA A 266 11.44 -15.43 -23.60
CA ALA A 266 12.46 -15.94 -22.70
C ALA A 266 13.03 -14.85 -21.76
N GLN A 267 12.44 -13.66 -21.77
CA GLN A 267 12.87 -12.55 -20.93
C GLN A 267 12.69 -12.89 -19.45
N THR A 268 13.72 -12.56 -18.64
CA THR A 268 13.70 -12.79 -17.21
C THR A 268 13.33 -11.52 -16.45
N PHE A 269 12.46 -11.65 -15.49
CA PHE A 269 11.96 -10.58 -14.65
C PHE A 269 12.18 -10.89 -13.17
N THR A 270 12.46 -9.89 -12.37
CA THR A 270 12.34 -9.97 -10.92
C THR A 270 11.27 -9.01 -10.43
N TYR A 271 10.51 -9.40 -9.41
CA TYR A 271 9.36 -8.63 -8.96
C TYR A 271 9.58 -8.02 -7.59
N HIS A 272 9.36 -6.71 -7.50
CA HIS A 272 9.29 -5.99 -6.24
C HIS A 272 7.84 -5.93 -5.75
N ASP A 273 7.57 -6.48 -4.58
CA ASP A 273 6.26 -6.39 -3.93
C ASP A 273 6.03 -5.01 -3.30
N PRO A 274 5.15 -4.16 -3.84
CA PRO A 274 4.83 -2.89 -3.22
C PRO A 274 4.15 -3.10 -1.86
N CYS A 275 4.57 -2.36 -0.85
CA CYS A 275 4.11 -2.57 0.53
C CYS A 275 2.58 -2.45 0.69
N GLU A 276 1.96 -1.49 0.02
CA GLU A 276 0.50 -1.31 0.09
C GLU A 276 -0.28 -2.33 -0.75
N LEU A 277 0.33 -2.91 -1.80
CA LEU A 277 -0.28 -3.99 -2.57
C LEU A 277 -0.18 -5.31 -1.82
N GLY A 278 1.03 -5.71 -1.45
CA GLY A 278 1.29 -6.97 -0.76
C GLY A 278 0.78 -6.94 0.69
N ARG A 279 1.51 -6.30 1.59
CA ARG A 279 1.15 -6.26 3.02
C ARG A 279 -0.16 -5.52 3.29
N GLY A 280 -0.40 -4.43 2.57
CA GLY A 280 -1.60 -3.60 2.74
C GLY A 280 -2.87 -4.23 2.20
N SER A 281 -2.83 -4.90 1.04
CA SER A 281 -4.02 -5.41 0.35
C SER A 281 -4.01 -6.93 0.13
N ARG A 282 -2.96 -7.63 0.57
CA ARG A 282 -2.79 -9.10 0.45
C ARG A 282 -2.78 -9.62 -0.99
N ILE A 283 -2.35 -8.80 -1.95
CA ILE A 283 -2.24 -9.13 -3.36
C ILE A 283 -0.78 -9.47 -3.66
N TYR A 284 -0.47 -10.74 -3.81
CA TYR A 284 0.88 -11.27 -4.04
C TYR A 284 0.98 -12.11 -5.31
N ASP A 285 -0.02 -12.94 -5.58
CA ASP A 285 0.03 -13.94 -6.66
C ASP A 285 -0.33 -13.34 -8.02
N GLN A 286 -1.33 -12.47 -8.07
CA GLN A 286 -1.82 -11.90 -9.32
C GLN A 286 -0.73 -11.19 -10.15
N PRO A 287 0.16 -10.36 -9.58
CA PRO A 287 1.27 -9.78 -10.35
C PRO A 287 2.23 -10.83 -10.89
N ARG A 288 2.48 -11.90 -10.12
CA ARG A 288 3.36 -13.01 -10.51
C ARG A 288 2.81 -13.79 -11.69
N GLU A 289 1.55 -14.18 -11.61
CA GLU A 289 0.86 -14.88 -12.71
C GLU A 289 0.86 -14.04 -14.00
N VAL A 290 0.69 -12.73 -13.89
CA VAL A 290 0.79 -11.82 -15.05
C VAL A 290 2.21 -11.81 -15.63
N ILE A 291 3.26 -11.79 -14.80
CA ILE A 291 4.64 -11.84 -15.27
C ILE A 291 4.93 -13.19 -15.94
N GLU A 292 4.47 -14.29 -15.36
CA GLU A 292 4.67 -15.65 -15.88
C GLU A 292 3.94 -15.87 -17.22
N ALA A 293 2.86 -15.13 -17.47
CA ALA A 293 2.19 -15.14 -18.77
C ALA A 293 3.03 -14.53 -19.90
N VAL A 294 4.03 -13.69 -19.59
CA VAL A 294 4.86 -12.97 -20.58
C VAL A 294 6.33 -13.37 -20.59
N GLY A 295 6.85 -14.00 -19.53
CA GLY A 295 8.25 -14.38 -19.43
C GLY A 295 8.56 -15.31 -18.26
N VAL A 296 9.76 -15.18 -17.69
CA VAL A 296 10.25 -16.00 -16.58
C VAL A 296 10.46 -15.13 -15.36
N LEU A 297 9.82 -15.49 -14.24
CA LEU A 297 9.98 -14.81 -12.96
C LEU A 297 11.14 -15.42 -12.16
N LEU A 298 12.04 -14.56 -11.67
CA LEU A 298 13.10 -14.89 -10.73
C LEU A 298 12.83 -14.15 -9.41
N GLU A 299 12.47 -14.88 -8.37
CA GLU A 299 12.12 -14.29 -7.07
C GLU A 299 13.36 -13.83 -6.30
N PRO A 300 13.31 -12.64 -5.67
CA PRO A 300 14.37 -12.17 -4.78
C PRO A 300 14.31 -12.91 -3.43
N ALA A 301 15.39 -12.83 -2.65
CA ALA A 301 15.45 -13.49 -1.34
C ALA A 301 14.41 -12.90 -0.36
N GLN A 302 14.15 -11.58 -0.42
CA GLN A 302 13.12 -10.92 0.37
C GLN A 302 11.91 -10.61 -0.49
N THR A 303 10.95 -11.53 -0.50
CA THR A 303 9.76 -11.48 -1.34
C THR A 303 8.48 -11.47 -0.50
N ARG A 304 7.34 -11.14 -1.08
CA ARG A 304 6.01 -11.15 -0.48
C ARG A 304 5.95 -10.26 0.79
N GLU A 305 5.52 -10.81 1.92
CA GLU A 305 5.44 -10.10 3.21
C GLU A 305 6.80 -9.63 3.72
N HIS A 306 7.88 -10.26 3.29
CA HIS A 306 9.25 -9.92 3.68
C HIS A 306 9.90 -8.86 2.79
N ALA A 307 9.28 -8.52 1.66
CA ALA A 307 9.84 -7.58 0.69
C ALA A 307 10.26 -6.24 1.32
N LEU A 308 11.40 -5.72 0.85
CA LEU A 308 11.88 -4.41 1.27
C LEU A 308 10.93 -3.30 0.78
N CYS A 309 10.85 -2.20 1.52
CA CYS A 309 10.13 -1.01 1.10
C CYS A 309 11.02 -0.13 0.21
N CYS A 310 10.47 0.39 -0.88
CA CYS A 310 11.21 1.27 -1.80
C CYS A 310 11.65 2.61 -1.19
N GLY A 311 11.23 2.93 0.03
CA GLY A 311 11.58 4.15 0.74
C GLY A 311 10.78 5.39 0.37
N SER A 312 10.05 5.37 -0.75
CA SER A 312 9.24 6.51 -1.21
C SER A 312 7.83 6.50 -0.59
N SER A 313 7.77 6.71 0.70
CA SER A 313 6.49 6.80 1.41
C SER A 313 5.95 8.22 1.37
N VAL A 314 4.73 8.40 0.85
CA VAL A 314 4.00 9.68 0.97
C VAL A 314 3.64 10.01 2.43
N ALA A 315 3.81 9.02 3.33
CA ALA A 315 3.54 9.15 4.75
C ALA A 315 4.73 9.66 5.58
N ASN A 316 5.92 9.72 5.01
CA ASN A 316 7.12 10.17 5.73
C ASN A 316 7.79 11.34 5.03
N THR A 317 7.71 12.49 5.65
CA THR A 317 8.35 13.73 5.20
C THR A 317 9.63 14.06 5.99
N ALA A 318 10.01 13.21 6.96
CA ALA A 318 11.14 13.46 7.85
C ALA A 318 12.48 12.96 7.29
N ILE A 319 12.47 12.09 6.27
CA ILE A 319 13.69 11.60 5.61
C ILE A 319 14.05 12.45 4.40
N SER A 320 15.34 12.72 4.24
CA SER A 320 15.87 13.48 3.11
C SER A 320 15.86 12.69 1.80
N ASP A 321 16.01 13.39 0.67
CA ASP A 321 16.16 12.75 -0.64
C ASP A 321 17.35 11.78 -0.71
N ALA A 322 18.47 12.10 -0.06
CA ALA A 322 19.64 11.22 0.02
C ALA A 322 19.31 9.93 0.80
N GLN A 323 18.55 10.03 1.89
CA GLN A 323 18.10 8.87 2.65
C GLN A 323 17.10 8.02 1.87
N GLN A 324 16.17 8.64 1.14
CA GLN A 324 15.26 7.92 0.24
C GLN A 324 16.03 7.17 -0.85
N LEU A 325 17.03 7.81 -1.45
CA LEU A 325 17.88 7.17 -2.45
C LEU A 325 18.67 5.99 -1.88
N ARG A 326 19.15 6.09 -0.64
CA ARG A 326 19.84 4.99 0.04
C ARG A 326 18.92 3.77 0.22
N LEU A 327 17.66 3.99 0.64
CA LEU A 327 16.64 2.92 0.72
C LEU A 327 16.36 2.31 -0.67
N ALA A 328 16.20 3.15 -1.68
CA ALA A 328 15.94 2.69 -3.05
C ALA A 328 17.10 1.83 -3.61
N ARG A 329 18.36 2.22 -3.33
CA ARG A 329 19.56 1.44 -3.70
C ARG A 329 19.59 0.07 -3.01
N SER A 330 19.26 0.01 -1.72
CA SER A 330 19.19 -1.25 -0.99
C SER A 330 18.19 -2.22 -1.64
N VAL A 331 17.01 -1.73 -2.01
CA VAL A 331 16.00 -2.52 -2.73
C VAL A 331 16.47 -2.94 -4.12
N ALA A 332 17.03 -2.01 -4.89
CA ALA A 332 17.54 -2.31 -6.24
C ALA A 332 18.66 -3.35 -6.21
N LYS A 333 19.54 -3.29 -5.20
CA LYS A 333 20.63 -4.28 -5.00
C LYS A 333 20.04 -5.66 -4.72
N GLU A 334 19.06 -5.78 -3.83
CA GLU A 334 18.36 -7.03 -3.51
C GLU A 334 17.72 -7.66 -4.74
N LEU A 335 16.97 -6.86 -5.51
CA LEU A 335 16.32 -7.31 -6.74
C LEU A 335 17.34 -7.70 -7.82
N SER A 336 18.42 -6.94 -7.95
CA SER A 336 19.47 -7.21 -8.93
C SER A 336 20.26 -8.50 -8.65
N ALA A 337 20.27 -8.95 -7.39
CA ALA A 337 20.96 -10.19 -7.01
C ALA A 337 20.32 -11.45 -7.63
N THR A 338 19.08 -11.37 -8.12
CA THR A 338 18.42 -12.47 -8.85
C THR A 338 19.04 -12.77 -10.21
N GLY A 339 19.81 -11.83 -10.79
CA GLY A 339 20.31 -11.94 -12.15
C GLY A 339 19.27 -11.69 -13.25
N ALA A 340 18.05 -11.30 -12.91
CA ALA A 340 17.02 -10.98 -13.90
C ALA A 340 17.38 -9.78 -14.78
N GLY A 341 16.96 -9.79 -16.03
CA GLY A 341 17.24 -8.71 -17.00
C GLY A 341 16.47 -7.42 -16.66
N THR A 342 15.26 -7.53 -16.11
CA THR A 342 14.38 -6.39 -15.85
C THR A 342 13.74 -6.48 -14.46
N ILE A 343 13.73 -5.37 -13.74
CA ILE A 343 13.02 -5.23 -12.47
C ILE A 343 11.58 -4.79 -12.76
N VAL A 344 10.60 -5.48 -12.20
CA VAL A 344 9.19 -5.18 -12.35
C VAL A 344 8.56 -4.84 -11.01
N THR A 345 7.68 -3.86 -11.00
CA THR A 345 6.85 -3.54 -9.84
C THR A 345 5.44 -3.15 -10.30
N ALA A 346 4.48 -3.20 -9.40
CA ALA A 346 3.09 -2.83 -9.69
C ALA A 346 2.67 -1.61 -8.85
N CYS A 347 3.51 -0.57 -8.86
CA CYS A 347 3.25 0.69 -8.15
C CYS A 347 4.06 1.83 -8.78
N PRO A 348 3.41 2.92 -9.21
CA PRO A 348 4.10 4.04 -9.88
C PRO A 348 5.14 4.69 -8.98
N LEU A 349 4.88 4.78 -7.68
CA LEU A 349 5.81 5.35 -6.71
C LEU A 349 7.04 4.46 -6.50
N CYS A 350 6.85 3.14 -6.40
CA CYS A 350 7.94 2.18 -6.29
C CYS A 350 8.79 2.16 -7.56
N LYS A 351 8.18 2.18 -8.75
CA LYS A 351 8.88 2.28 -10.03
C LYS A 351 9.82 3.48 -10.07
N LYS A 352 9.29 4.66 -9.75
CA LYS A 352 10.09 5.91 -9.73
C LYS A 352 11.23 5.84 -8.72
N ALA A 353 10.99 5.29 -7.53
CA ALA A 353 12.00 5.18 -6.49
C ALA A 353 13.12 4.20 -6.86
N ILE A 354 12.75 2.98 -7.25
CA ILE A 354 13.70 1.91 -7.56
C ILE A 354 14.55 2.29 -8.77
N ALA A 355 13.94 2.91 -9.81
CA ALA A 355 14.68 3.39 -10.98
C ALA A 355 15.78 4.39 -10.64
N ARG A 356 15.59 5.24 -9.62
CA ARG A 356 16.66 6.15 -9.13
C ARG A 356 17.82 5.41 -8.46
N GLY A 357 17.57 4.23 -7.89
CA GLY A 357 18.57 3.43 -7.18
C GLY A 357 19.14 2.26 -7.97
N ALA A 358 18.66 2.01 -9.18
CA ALA A 358 18.97 0.81 -9.95
C ALA A 358 20.22 0.91 -10.85
N ASP A 359 20.96 2.01 -10.77
CA ASP A 359 22.23 2.23 -11.48
C ASP A 359 22.18 1.87 -12.99
N GLY A 360 21.12 2.34 -13.67
CA GLY A 360 20.89 2.14 -15.11
C GLY A 360 20.18 0.84 -15.49
N ARG A 361 19.84 -0.04 -14.55
CA ARG A 361 19.00 -1.22 -14.84
C ARG A 361 17.59 -0.79 -15.19
N GLU A 362 16.96 -1.54 -16.09
CA GLU A 362 15.59 -1.28 -16.49
C GLU A 362 14.61 -1.61 -15.35
N VAL A 363 13.73 -0.63 -15.04
CA VAL A 363 12.67 -0.79 -14.05
C VAL A 363 11.33 -0.43 -14.73
N LEU A 364 10.48 -1.43 -14.87
CA LEU A 364 9.18 -1.30 -15.53
C LEU A 364 8.03 -1.48 -14.53
N ASP A 365 6.91 -0.86 -14.85
CA ASP A 365 5.63 -1.23 -14.25
C ASP A 365 5.06 -2.48 -14.94
N LEU A 366 4.28 -3.25 -14.20
CA LEU A 366 3.64 -4.47 -14.71
C LEU A 366 2.81 -4.19 -15.97
N ALA A 367 2.12 -3.04 -16.04
CA ALA A 367 1.36 -2.64 -17.22
C ALA A 367 2.27 -2.43 -18.45
N GLU A 368 3.48 -1.90 -18.29
CA GLU A 368 4.43 -1.71 -19.40
C GLU A 368 4.90 -3.04 -19.96
N VAL A 369 5.17 -4.01 -19.06
CA VAL A 369 5.56 -5.38 -19.46
C VAL A 369 4.44 -6.06 -20.26
N VAL A 370 3.21 -5.99 -19.78
CA VAL A 370 2.03 -6.54 -20.48
C VAL A 370 1.81 -5.83 -21.82
N ALA A 371 1.87 -4.50 -21.86
CA ALA A 371 1.67 -3.73 -23.09
C ALA A 371 2.74 -4.00 -24.16
N ALA A 372 3.96 -4.33 -23.76
CA ALA A 372 5.03 -4.74 -24.67
C ALA A 372 4.83 -6.15 -25.23
N ALA A 373 4.17 -7.02 -24.47
CA ALA A 373 3.89 -8.41 -24.86
C ALA A 373 2.60 -8.60 -25.66
N LEU A 374 1.77 -7.54 -25.83
CA LEU A 374 0.54 -7.63 -26.59
C LEU A 374 0.80 -8.10 -28.04
N VAL A 375 0.06 -9.12 -28.45
CA VAL A 375 0.03 -9.53 -29.85
C VAL A 375 -0.84 -8.53 -30.63
N SER A 376 -0.25 -7.82 -31.60
CA SER A 376 -1.03 -6.97 -32.48
C SER A 376 -2.06 -7.84 -33.24
N LYS A 377 -3.34 -7.55 -33.07
CA LYS A 377 -4.33 -8.09 -34.02
C LYS A 377 -3.96 -7.51 -35.39
N THR A 378 -3.31 -8.30 -36.24
CA THR A 378 -3.15 -7.95 -37.64
C THR A 378 -4.57 -7.71 -38.16
N VAL A 379 -4.88 -6.49 -38.54
CA VAL A 379 -6.10 -6.18 -39.28
C VAL A 379 -6.05 -7.10 -40.50
N ALA A 380 -6.92 -8.10 -40.55
CA ALA A 380 -7.07 -8.94 -41.73
C ALA A 380 -7.22 -7.99 -42.89
N ALA A 381 -6.32 -8.06 -43.87
CA ALA A 381 -6.36 -7.27 -45.06
C ALA A 381 -7.75 -7.49 -45.68
N VAL A 382 -8.51 -6.41 -45.85
CA VAL A 382 -9.74 -6.42 -46.59
C VAL A 382 -9.36 -6.96 -47.97
N PRO A 383 -9.93 -8.09 -48.46
CA PRO A 383 -9.65 -8.57 -49.81
C PRO A 383 -10.05 -7.46 -50.75
N ASP A 384 -9.09 -7.02 -51.55
CA ASP A 384 -9.28 -6.08 -52.66
C ASP A 384 -10.35 -6.67 -53.58
N LYS A 385 -11.54 -6.08 -53.55
CA LYS A 385 -12.57 -6.41 -54.53
C LYS A 385 -12.15 -5.71 -55.79
N GLY A 386 -11.36 -6.45 -56.60
CA GLY A 386 -11.08 -6.06 -57.99
C GLY A 386 -12.37 -5.73 -58.72
N VAL A 387 -12.33 -4.57 -59.34
CA VAL A 387 -13.29 -4.10 -60.35
C VAL A 387 -12.98 -4.76 -61.69
#